data_0ead80cea0ec3da038b936773a458ad2
#
_entry.id   0ead80cea0ec3da038b936773a458ad2
#
_cell.length_a   1.000
_cell.length_b   1.000
_cell.length_c   1.000
_cell.angle_alpha   90.00
_cell.angle_beta   90.00
_cell.angle_gamma   90.00
#
_symmetry.space_group_name_H-M   'P 1'
#
loop_
_entity.id
_entity.type
_entity.pdbx_description
1 polymer ?
#
loop_
_entity_poly.entity_id
_entity_poly.type
_entity_poly.pdbx_seq_one_letter_code
_entity_poly.pdbx_strand_id
1 'polypeptide(L)'
;MAKVRKDKRGRNLHKGEYQRPDGRYAYAYRHNGKRVFIYDTDLASLRKKEQQIQADLIDGIRTYESSRLTLNGLFQVYIETKANLKESTESNYHYLWEHYIQHESIAEKALSKIHKSDVKLLYAKLLQEGFASNFLESINNLIHPVLELAVDDDLIRKNPS
;
A
#
# COMPACT_ATOMS: atom_id res chain seq x y z
N MET A 1 18.92 -17.62 -31.59
CA MET A 1 18.92 -16.36 -30.79
C MET A 1 17.47 -15.88 -30.67
N ALA A 2 16.99 -15.55 -29.48
CA ALA A 2 15.62 -15.05 -29.31
C ALA A 2 15.48 -13.67 -29.97
N LYS A 3 14.47 -13.49 -30.83
CA LYS A 3 14.20 -12.22 -31.52
C LYS A 3 13.93 -11.11 -30.51
N VAL A 4 14.76 -10.06 -30.50
CA VAL A 4 14.55 -8.90 -29.62
C VAL A 4 13.25 -8.22 -30.00
N ARG A 5 12.30 -8.11 -29.05
CA ARG A 5 11.03 -7.42 -29.24
C ARG A 5 11.26 -5.91 -29.18
N LYS A 6 10.60 -5.17 -30.07
CA LYS A 6 10.65 -3.70 -30.12
C LYS A 6 9.26 -3.12 -30.01
N ASP A 7 9.18 -1.93 -29.43
CA ASP A 7 7.95 -1.14 -29.43
C ASP A 7 7.73 -0.45 -30.81
N LYS A 8 6.60 0.26 -30.94
CA LYS A 8 6.26 1.01 -32.18
C LYS A 8 7.27 2.14 -32.51
N ARG A 9 8.10 2.54 -31.53
CA ARG A 9 9.16 3.56 -31.70
C ARG A 9 10.55 2.95 -31.92
N GLY A 10 10.64 1.61 -32.10
CA GLY A 10 11.90 0.89 -32.34
C GLY A 10 12.74 0.61 -31.10
N ARG A 11 12.27 0.96 -29.88
CA ARG A 11 12.98 0.70 -28.62
C ARG A 11 12.91 -0.76 -28.23
N ASN A 12 14.02 -1.34 -27.76
CA ASN A 12 14.06 -2.72 -27.29
C ASN A 12 13.22 -2.89 -26.02
N LEU A 13 12.39 -3.93 -26.00
CA LEU A 13 11.59 -4.33 -24.85
C LEU A 13 12.32 -5.46 -24.08
N HIS A 14 12.36 -5.36 -22.76
CA HIS A 14 12.95 -6.37 -21.88
C HIS A 14 12.03 -7.60 -21.74
N LYS A 15 12.53 -8.65 -21.09
CA LYS A 15 11.75 -9.83 -20.77
C LYS A 15 10.58 -9.44 -19.85
N GLY A 16 9.35 -9.78 -20.23
CA GLY A 16 8.15 -9.40 -19.48
C GLY A 16 7.49 -8.12 -19.97
N GLU A 17 8.24 -7.19 -20.61
CA GLU A 17 7.68 -5.97 -21.18
C GLU A 17 6.97 -6.25 -22.52
N TYR A 18 5.89 -5.54 -22.78
CA TYR A 18 5.25 -5.47 -24.10
C TYR A 18 4.44 -4.17 -24.26
N GLN A 19 4.24 -3.75 -25.49
CA GLN A 19 3.35 -2.64 -25.83
C GLN A 19 2.00 -3.17 -26.25
N ARG A 20 0.95 -2.65 -25.64
CA ARG A 20 -0.45 -2.98 -25.97
C ARG A 20 -0.90 -2.27 -27.26
N PRO A 21 -1.99 -2.77 -27.91
CA PRO A 21 -2.57 -2.09 -29.06
C PRO A 21 -3.00 -0.64 -28.78
N ASP A 22 -3.46 -0.35 -27.56
CA ASP A 22 -3.85 0.97 -27.08
C ASP A 22 -2.67 1.93 -26.82
N GLY A 23 -1.43 1.49 -27.09
CA GLY A 23 -0.21 2.26 -26.95
C GLY A 23 0.43 2.22 -25.56
N ARG A 24 -0.28 1.76 -24.52
CA ARG A 24 0.27 1.58 -23.18
C ARG A 24 1.31 0.46 -23.15
N TYR A 25 2.25 0.58 -22.23
CA TYR A 25 3.23 -0.46 -21.92
C TYR A 25 2.72 -1.33 -20.78
N ALA A 26 3.09 -2.59 -20.81
CA ALA A 26 2.80 -3.53 -19.73
C ALA A 26 4.05 -4.34 -19.40
N TYR A 27 4.23 -4.63 -18.12
CA TYR A 27 5.22 -5.56 -17.61
C TYR A 27 4.52 -6.69 -16.87
N ALA A 28 4.88 -7.94 -17.22
CA ALA A 28 4.34 -9.14 -16.61
C ALA A 28 5.40 -9.84 -15.76
N TYR A 29 5.06 -10.12 -14.51
CA TYR A 29 5.90 -10.90 -13.59
C TYR A 29 5.08 -11.99 -12.89
N ARG A 30 5.75 -12.91 -12.20
CA ARG A 30 5.10 -13.93 -11.37
C ARG A 30 5.23 -13.59 -9.90
N HIS A 31 4.13 -13.69 -9.18
CA HIS A 31 4.07 -13.57 -7.73
C HIS A 31 3.21 -14.70 -7.18
N ASN A 32 3.73 -15.49 -6.25
CA ASN A 32 3.06 -16.66 -5.67
C ASN A 32 2.40 -17.58 -6.72
N GLY A 33 3.14 -17.88 -7.82
CA GLY A 33 2.66 -18.71 -8.92
C GLY A 33 1.68 -18.03 -9.87
N LYS A 34 1.11 -16.88 -9.52
CA LYS A 34 0.16 -16.12 -10.35
C LYS A 34 0.91 -15.12 -11.24
N ARG A 35 0.38 -14.91 -12.46
CA ARG A 35 0.90 -13.89 -13.37
C ARG A 35 0.23 -12.55 -13.07
N VAL A 36 1.04 -11.56 -12.73
CA VAL A 36 0.61 -10.20 -12.39
C VAL A 36 1.09 -9.23 -13.46
N PHE A 37 0.30 -8.20 -13.73
CA PHE A 37 0.61 -7.19 -14.74
C PHE A 37 0.58 -5.81 -14.12
N ILE A 38 1.54 -4.98 -14.49
CA ILE A 38 1.51 -3.54 -14.27
C ILE A 38 1.49 -2.81 -15.60
N TYR A 39 0.94 -1.61 -15.60
CA TYR A 39 0.74 -0.82 -16.81
C TYR A 39 1.27 0.60 -16.61
N ASP A 40 1.75 1.19 -17.70
CA ASP A 40 2.09 2.60 -17.76
C ASP A 40 1.92 3.14 -19.18
N THR A 41 1.76 4.44 -19.33
CA THR A 41 1.73 5.11 -20.61
C THR A 41 3.13 5.38 -21.17
N ASP A 42 4.15 5.43 -20.29
CA ASP A 42 5.54 5.64 -20.65
C ASP A 42 6.43 4.44 -20.28
N LEU A 43 7.36 4.09 -21.17
CA LEU A 43 8.26 2.95 -20.98
C LEU A 43 9.29 3.19 -19.87
N ALA A 44 9.79 4.43 -19.72
CA ALA A 44 10.77 4.73 -18.67
C ALA A 44 10.12 4.68 -17.28
N SER A 45 8.88 5.17 -17.18
CA SER A 45 8.06 5.07 -15.97
C SER A 45 7.74 3.62 -15.61
N LEU A 46 7.36 2.79 -16.61
CA LEU A 46 7.15 1.36 -16.40
C LEU A 46 8.40 0.67 -15.84
N ARG A 47 9.58 0.98 -16.39
CA ARG A 47 10.86 0.40 -15.95
C ARG A 47 11.26 0.78 -14.52
N LYS A 48 10.94 2.00 -14.09
CA LYS A 48 11.11 2.38 -12.67
C LYS A 48 10.24 1.53 -11.75
N LYS A 49 8.97 1.30 -12.13
CA LYS A 49 8.06 0.40 -11.40
C LYS A 49 8.56 -1.05 -11.41
N GLU A 50 9.09 -1.52 -12.55
CA GLU A 50 9.69 -2.85 -12.66
C GLU A 50 10.87 -3.02 -11.69
N GLN A 51 11.81 -2.06 -11.68
CA GLN A 51 12.95 -2.09 -10.78
C GLN A 51 12.52 -2.11 -9.30
N GLN A 52 11.50 -1.33 -8.93
CA GLN A 52 10.97 -1.34 -7.57
C GLN A 52 10.37 -2.71 -7.22
N ILE A 53 9.55 -3.29 -8.11
CA ILE A 53 8.95 -4.62 -7.90
C ILE A 53 10.03 -5.69 -7.78
N GLN A 54 11.09 -5.64 -8.61
CA GLN A 54 12.18 -6.60 -8.54
C GLN A 54 12.94 -6.48 -7.20
N ALA A 55 13.20 -5.25 -6.73
CA ALA A 55 13.80 -5.02 -5.43
C ALA A 55 12.89 -5.54 -4.29
N ASP A 56 11.59 -5.26 -4.36
CA ASP A 56 10.61 -5.73 -3.37
C ASP A 56 10.55 -7.26 -3.33
N LEU A 57 10.57 -7.93 -4.49
CA LEU A 57 10.58 -9.39 -4.57
C LEU A 57 11.87 -10.00 -3.99
N ILE A 58 13.03 -9.34 -4.19
CA ILE A 58 14.31 -9.77 -3.61
C ILE A 58 14.28 -9.63 -2.09
N ASP A 59 13.70 -8.54 -1.59
CA ASP A 59 13.59 -8.25 -0.15
C ASP A 59 12.43 -8.99 0.53
N GLY A 60 11.67 -9.81 -0.21
CA GLY A 60 10.54 -10.57 0.31
C GLY A 60 9.24 -9.77 0.49
N ILE A 61 9.21 -8.48 0.08
CA ILE A 61 8.03 -7.62 0.26
C ILE A 61 6.85 -8.11 -0.59
N ARG A 62 5.69 -8.24 0.03
CA ARG A 62 4.45 -8.73 -0.57
C ARG A 62 3.71 -7.63 -1.33
N THR A 63 4.37 -7.04 -2.33
CA THR A 63 3.91 -5.86 -3.09
C THR A 63 2.53 -6.05 -3.71
N TYR A 64 2.21 -7.26 -4.19
CA TYR A 64 0.90 -7.55 -4.78
C TYR A 64 -0.21 -7.43 -3.74
N GLU A 65 -0.04 -8.03 -2.57
CA GLU A 65 -0.99 -7.97 -1.46
C GLU A 65 -1.16 -6.55 -0.94
N SER A 66 -0.05 -5.84 -0.71
CA SER A 66 -0.07 -4.45 -0.24
C SER A 66 -0.70 -3.47 -1.23
N SER A 67 -0.72 -3.80 -2.53
CA SER A 67 -1.40 -2.99 -3.55
C SER A 67 -2.92 -3.16 -3.56
N ARG A 68 -3.45 -4.17 -2.88
CA ARG A 68 -4.88 -4.50 -2.83
C ARG A 68 -5.49 -4.33 -1.45
N LEU A 69 -4.70 -4.54 -0.39
CA LEU A 69 -5.15 -4.37 0.98
C LEU A 69 -5.17 -2.88 1.33
N THR A 70 -6.32 -2.38 1.75
CA THR A 70 -6.48 -1.00 2.23
C THR A 70 -6.15 -0.90 3.72
N LEU A 71 -6.03 0.33 4.24
CA LEU A 71 -5.83 0.53 5.67
C LEU A 71 -7.05 0.06 6.47
N ASN A 72 -8.27 0.23 5.95
CA ASN A 72 -9.48 -0.36 6.54
C ASN A 72 -9.40 -1.89 6.62
N GLY A 73 -8.98 -2.55 5.54
CA GLY A 73 -8.81 -4.00 5.53
C GLY A 73 -7.74 -4.47 6.52
N LEU A 74 -6.63 -3.74 6.63
CA LEU A 74 -5.56 -4.04 7.58
C LEU A 74 -6.02 -3.90 9.04
N PHE A 75 -6.85 -2.89 9.34
CA PHE A 75 -7.44 -2.72 10.67
C PHE A 75 -8.27 -3.95 11.09
N GLN A 76 -9.08 -4.51 10.19
CA GLN A 76 -9.85 -5.72 10.50
C GLN A 76 -8.91 -6.90 10.85
N VAL A 77 -7.86 -7.11 10.04
CA VAL A 77 -6.85 -8.13 10.34
C VAL A 77 -6.19 -7.86 11.69
N TYR A 78 -5.84 -6.59 11.97
CA TYR A 78 -5.22 -6.22 13.26
C TYR A 78 -6.11 -6.57 14.46
N ILE A 79 -7.40 -6.24 14.41
CA ILE A 79 -8.34 -6.56 15.49
C ILE A 79 -8.46 -8.08 15.66
N GLU A 80 -8.57 -8.85 14.58
CA GLU A 80 -8.62 -10.33 14.63
C GLU A 80 -7.37 -10.94 15.27
N THR A 81 -6.19 -10.33 15.10
CA THR A 81 -4.95 -10.82 15.74
C THR A 81 -4.89 -10.54 17.24
N LYS A 82 -5.77 -9.67 17.77
CA LYS A 82 -5.78 -9.23 19.18
C LYS A 82 -6.74 -10.04 20.06
N ALA A 83 -6.67 -11.37 20.02
CA ALA A 83 -7.59 -12.28 20.72
C ALA A 83 -7.75 -12.08 22.25
N ASN A 84 -6.90 -11.25 22.89
CA ASN A 84 -6.88 -11.04 24.35
C ASN A 84 -7.08 -9.55 24.76
N LEU A 85 -7.64 -8.70 23.87
CA LEU A 85 -7.99 -7.35 24.27
C LEU A 85 -9.12 -7.38 25.32
N LYS A 86 -9.03 -6.46 26.29
CA LYS A 86 -10.18 -6.18 27.14
C LYS A 86 -11.30 -5.63 26.27
N GLU A 87 -12.54 -6.04 26.50
CA GLU A 87 -13.72 -5.61 25.76
C GLU A 87 -13.83 -4.09 25.66
N SER A 88 -13.49 -3.36 26.76
CA SER A 88 -13.47 -1.90 26.75
C SER A 88 -12.42 -1.29 25.83
N THR A 89 -11.26 -1.94 25.65
CA THR A 89 -10.19 -1.49 24.75
C THR A 89 -10.58 -1.74 23.31
N GLU A 90 -11.13 -2.91 23.00
CA GLU A 90 -11.61 -3.27 21.68
C GLU A 90 -12.74 -2.34 21.22
N SER A 91 -13.73 -2.10 22.10
CA SER A 91 -14.82 -1.15 21.84
C SER A 91 -14.30 0.26 21.57
N ASN A 92 -13.27 0.71 22.31
CA ASN A 92 -12.66 2.01 22.08
C ASN A 92 -11.91 2.08 20.73
N TYR A 93 -11.24 1.00 20.33
CA TYR A 93 -10.56 0.93 19.03
C TYR A 93 -11.56 1.00 17.88
N HIS A 94 -12.67 0.26 17.97
CA HIS A 94 -13.75 0.33 16.98
C HIS A 94 -14.36 1.73 16.94
N TYR A 95 -14.66 2.33 18.09
CA TYR A 95 -15.18 3.69 18.17
C TYR A 95 -14.28 4.72 17.49
N LEU A 96 -12.97 4.74 17.83
CA LEU A 96 -12.02 5.66 17.23
C LEU A 96 -11.87 5.43 15.72
N TRP A 97 -11.85 4.17 15.29
CA TRP A 97 -11.73 3.85 13.88
C TRP A 97 -12.94 4.31 13.08
N GLU A 98 -14.12 3.90 13.49
CA GLU A 98 -15.39 4.18 12.80
C GLU A 98 -15.70 5.67 12.71
N HIS A 99 -15.39 6.43 13.77
CA HIS A 99 -15.77 7.84 13.82
C HIS A 99 -14.71 8.78 13.21
N TYR A 100 -13.42 8.41 13.22
CA TYR A 100 -12.36 9.35 12.89
C TYR A 100 -11.40 8.88 11.79
N ILE A 101 -11.43 7.60 11.40
CA ILE A 101 -10.47 7.07 10.44
C ILE A 101 -11.16 6.41 9.24
N GLN A 102 -12.16 5.59 9.46
CA GLN A 102 -12.76 4.70 8.46
C GLN A 102 -13.21 5.42 7.17
N HIS A 103 -13.71 6.64 7.30
CA HIS A 103 -14.23 7.44 6.18
C HIS A 103 -13.22 8.43 5.62
N GLU A 104 -12.01 8.45 6.14
CA GLU A 104 -10.94 9.31 5.67
C GLU A 104 -10.27 8.74 4.41
N SER A 105 -9.78 9.63 3.56
CA SER A 105 -9.15 9.24 2.29
C SER A 105 -7.96 8.26 2.45
N ILE A 106 -7.27 8.30 3.58
CA ILE A 106 -6.17 7.39 3.91
C ILE A 106 -6.68 5.96 4.14
N ALA A 107 -7.87 5.79 4.69
CA ALA A 107 -8.42 4.48 5.05
C ALA A 107 -8.74 3.61 3.83
N GLU A 108 -9.11 4.24 2.70
CA GLU A 108 -9.39 3.59 1.43
C GLU A 108 -8.15 3.41 0.55
N LYS A 109 -7.01 3.99 0.95
CA LYS A 109 -5.76 3.82 0.20
C LYS A 109 -5.21 2.40 0.36
N ALA A 110 -4.71 1.85 -0.74
CA ALA A 110 -3.89 0.65 -0.69
C ALA A 110 -2.61 0.91 0.13
N LEU A 111 -2.18 -0.06 0.94
CA LEU A 111 -1.03 0.09 1.85
C LEU A 111 0.24 0.57 1.14
N SER A 112 0.49 0.05 -0.07
CA SER A 112 1.63 0.46 -0.90
C SER A 112 1.61 1.93 -1.34
N LYS A 113 0.49 2.64 -1.16
CA LYS A 113 0.29 4.04 -1.54
C LYS A 113 0.18 4.98 -0.33
N ILE A 114 0.26 4.44 0.87
CA ILE A 114 0.22 5.25 2.09
C ILE A 114 1.61 5.82 2.34
N HIS A 115 1.68 7.13 2.47
CA HIS A 115 2.90 7.87 2.76
C HIS A 115 2.76 8.60 4.10
N LYS A 116 3.90 8.97 4.68
CA LYS A 116 3.94 9.78 5.90
C LYS A 116 3.13 11.09 5.79
N SER A 117 3.05 11.66 4.59
CA SER A 117 2.23 12.84 4.32
C SER A 117 0.73 12.58 4.54
N ASP A 118 0.24 11.38 4.24
CA ASP A 118 -1.18 11.05 4.39
C ASP A 118 -1.57 11.01 5.87
N VAL A 119 -0.72 10.42 6.70
CA VAL A 119 -0.92 10.38 8.16
C VAL A 119 -0.88 11.80 8.74
N LYS A 120 0.09 12.62 8.31
CA LYS A 120 0.17 14.02 8.73
C LYS A 120 -1.05 14.84 8.31
N LEU A 121 -1.60 14.60 7.12
CA LEU A 121 -2.81 15.28 6.64
C LEU A 121 -4.03 14.91 7.47
N LEU A 122 -4.17 13.63 7.87
CA LEU A 122 -5.21 13.20 8.80
C LEU A 122 -5.12 13.97 10.13
N TYR A 123 -3.92 14.04 10.72
CA TYR A 123 -3.73 14.76 12.00
C TYR A 123 -3.98 16.26 11.84
N ALA A 124 -3.54 16.87 10.75
CA ALA A 124 -3.79 18.29 10.49
C ALA A 124 -5.30 18.60 10.35
N LYS A 125 -6.06 17.70 9.70
CA LYS A 125 -7.49 17.81 9.59
C LYS A 125 -8.17 17.75 10.97
N LEU A 126 -7.83 16.76 11.80
CA LEU A 126 -8.39 16.63 13.15
C LEU A 126 -8.08 17.85 14.02
N LEU A 127 -6.87 18.42 13.92
CA LEU A 127 -6.53 19.67 14.60
C LEU A 127 -7.40 20.86 14.13
N GLN A 128 -7.65 20.96 12.82
CA GLN A 128 -8.52 22.01 12.28
C GLN A 128 -9.99 21.85 12.72
N GLU A 129 -10.42 20.61 12.95
CA GLU A 129 -11.74 20.30 13.53
C GLU A 129 -11.83 20.60 15.04
N GLY A 130 -10.72 21.01 15.67
CA GLY A 130 -10.66 21.44 17.08
C GLY A 130 -10.29 20.34 18.07
N PHE A 131 -9.87 19.17 17.62
CA PHE A 131 -9.42 18.10 18.52
C PHE A 131 -8.07 18.46 19.17
N ALA A 132 -7.95 18.14 20.46
CA ALA A 132 -6.73 18.42 21.23
C ALA A 132 -5.59 17.43 20.89
N SER A 133 -4.35 17.82 21.17
CA SER A 133 -3.16 17.00 20.87
C SER A 133 -3.18 15.62 21.53
N ASN A 134 -3.71 15.50 22.75
CA ASN A 134 -3.85 14.21 23.44
C ASN A 134 -4.82 13.25 22.72
N PHE A 135 -5.84 13.80 22.02
CA PHE A 135 -6.72 12.99 21.18
C PHE A 135 -5.96 12.45 19.96
N LEU A 136 -5.12 13.27 19.34
CA LEU A 136 -4.27 12.82 18.23
C LEU A 136 -3.28 11.73 18.64
N GLU A 137 -2.76 11.80 19.90
CA GLU A 137 -1.96 10.70 20.44
C GLU A 137 -2.77 9.40 20.53
N SER A 138 -4.05 9.48 20.92
CA SER A 138 -4.93 8.30 20.93
C SER A 138 -5.14 7.72 19.55
N ILE A 139 -5.33 8.58 18.54
CA ILE A 139 -5.43 8.15 17.13
C ILE A 139 -4.10 7.54 16.65
N ASN A 140 -2.96 8.15 16.99
CA ASN A 140 -1.65 7.61 16.64
C ASN A 140 -1.40 6.25 17.31
N ASN A 141 -1.77 6.10 18.58
CA ASN A 141 -1.64 4.85 19.34
C ASN A 141 -2.48 3.71 18.76
N LEU A 142 -3.46 4.02 17.90
CA LEU A 142 -4.23 3.05 17.14
C LEU A 142 -3.63 2.81 15.75
N ILE A 143 -3.33 3.87 14.98
CA ILE A 143 -2.83 3.75 13.60
C ILE A 143 -1.43 3.15 13.56
N HIS A 144 -0.54 3.55 14.47
CA HIS A 144 0.86 3.11 14.49
C HIS A 144 0.98 1.58 14.57
N PRO A 145 0.39 0.88 15.54
CA PRO A 145 0.49 -0.58 15.61
C PRO A 145 -0.25 -1.30 14.48
N VAL A 146 -1.31 -0.71 13.92
CA VAL A 146 -1.96 -1.25 12.70
C VAL A 146 -0.99 -1.23 11.52
N LEU A 147 -0.28 -0.11 11.31
CA LEU A 147 0.71 0.00 10.25
C LEU A 147 1.99 -0.79 10.55
N GLU A 148 2.34 -1.00 11.82
CA GLU A 148 3.46 -1.86 12.21
C GLU A 148 3.18 -3.33 11.84
N LEU A 149 1.96 -3.82 12.02
CA LEU A 149 1.57 -5.14 11.51
C LEU A 149 1.84 -5.29 10.01
N ALA A 150 1.65 -4.23 9.21
CA ALA A 150 1.97 -4.29 7.80
C ALA A 150 3.48 -4.39 7.51
N VAL A 151 4.33 -3.88 8.41
CA VAL A 151 5.78 -4.06 8.35
C VAL A 151 6.16 -5.48 8.75
N ASP A 152 5.60 -5.99 9.86
CA ASP A 152 5.85 -7.33 10.38
C ASP A 152 5.42 -8.42 9.40
N ASP A 153 4.37 -8.17 8.61
CA ASP A 153 3.85 -9.07 7.57
C ASP A 153 4.52 -8.87 6.19
N ASP A 154 5.60 -8.11 6.11
CA ASP A 154 6.30 -7.79 4.85
C ASP A 154 5.41 -7.15 3.77
N LEU A 155 4.35 -6.46 4.15
CA LEU A 155 3.47 -5.75 3.22
C LEU A 155 4.06 -4.39 2.81
N ILE A 156 4.73 -3.70 3.75
CA ILE A 156 5.42 -2.43 3.51
C ILE A 156 6.81 -2.44 4.17
N ARG A 157 7.76 -1.69 3.61
CA ARG A 157 9.15 -1.68 4.11
C ARG A 157 9.35 -0.99 5.46
N LYS A 158 8.50 -0.01 5.76
CA LYS A 158 8.60 0.81 6.97
C LYS A 158 7.25 1.43 7.28
N ASN A 159 7.03 1.68 8.56
CA ASN A 159 5.85 2.33 9.06
C ASN A 159 5.82 3.82 8.65
N PRO A 160 4.74 4.32 8.00
CA PRO A 160 4.61 5.71 7.59
C PRO A 160 4.04 6.64 8.69
N SER A 161 3.57 6.12 9.84
CA SER A 161 3.04 6.93 10.95
C SER A 161 4.10 7.67 11.75
#